data_d4df60d6c84e303c1d88d891cea17c69
#
_entry.id   d4df60d6c84e303c1d88d891cea17c69
#
_cell.length_a   1.000
_cell.length_b   1.000
_cell.length_c   1.000
_cell.angle_alpha   90.00
_cell.angle_beta   90.00
_cell.angle_gamma   90.00
#
_symmetry.space_group_name_H-M   'P 1'
#
loop_
_entity.id
_entity.type
_entity.pdbx_description
1 polymer ?
#
loop_
_entity_poly.entity_id
_entity_poly.type
_entity_poly.pdbx_seq_one_letter_code
_entity_poly.pdbx_strand_id
1 'polypeptide(L)'
;MTRSQEDRDIIIANISDPYAVENFLSQDEVAELIDIHEHKTNRTHKITGPTTTKIEDDEWDNVEVFKNITLRLKEQIGDYKLFGSFYFNVEKPHIIHNDDLYEFPLLYKASTLPLKITYNEPDNTALPSLCFFEQYYLEGPSKFFKGGINFPEFYNKHVDEYSKVYNITDAPFDPAIKEKYFSHLKDEWLEGLSFKSALPWKPGNALIFDCARLHAASNFLQNGIKSKLGLAIFTKLPQ
;
A
#
# COMPACT_ATOMS: atom_id res chain seq x y z
N MET A 1 -19.81 5.45 -10.12
CA MET A 1 -19.95 4.39 -11.15
C MET A 1 -19.72 3.08 -10.42
N THR A 2 -20.56 2.08 -10.59
CA THR A 2 -20.37 0.75 -9.98
C THR A 2 -19.62 -0.11 -10.99
N ARG A 3 -18.62 -0.87 -10.52
CA ARG A 3 -17.87 -1.81 -11.36
C ARG A 3 -18.80 -2.90 -11.91
N SER A 4 -18.61 -3.34 -13.16
CA SER A 4 -19.39 -4.44 -13.74
C SER A 4 -19.14 -5.76 -12.99
N GLN A 5 -20.06 -6.72 -13.10
CA GLN A 5 -19.85 -8.05 -12.50
C GLN A 5 -18.68 -8.76 -13.15
N GLU A 6 -18.52 -8.62 -14.46
CA GLU A 6 -17.40 -9.20 -15.21
C GLU A 6 -16.04 -8.68 -14.71
N ASP A 7 -15.90 -7.37 -14.48
CA ASP A 7 -14.67 -6.78 -13.90
C ASP A 7 -14.38 -7.32 -12.50
N ARG A 8 -15.42 -7.47 -11.67
CA ARG A 8 -15.28 -8.05 -10.32
C ARG A 8 -14.80 -9.48 -10.38
N ASP A 9 -15.37 -10.30 -11.28
CA ASP A 9 -15.01 -11.70 -11.46
C ASP A 9 -13.56 -11.83 -11.92
N ILE A 10 -13.11 -10.95 -12.83
CA ILE A 10 -11.71 -10.90 -13.26
C ILE A 10 -10.78 -10.57 -12.10
N ILE A 11 -11.11 -9.55 -11.29
CA ILE A 11 -10.30 -9.18 -10.14
C ILE A 11 -10.24 -10.35 -9.14
N ILE A 12 -11.38 -10.93 -8.80
CA ILE A 12 -11.48 -12.05 -7.84
C ILE A 12 -10.66 -13.25 -8.32
N ALA A 13 -10.71 -13.58 -9.62
CA ALA A 13 -9.95 -14.68 -10.19
C ALA A 13 -8.42 -14.48 -10.13
N ASN A 14 -7.95 -13.22 -9.98
CA ASN A 14 -6.54 -12.87 -9.91
C ASN A 14 -6.06 -12.53 -8.49
N ILE A 15 -6.92 -12.67 -7.48
CA ILE A 15 -6.55 -12.43 -6.08
C ILE A 15 -5.55 -13.49 -5.62
N SER A 16 -4.50 -13.02 -4.98
CA SER A 16 -3.46 -13.86 -4.37
C SER A 16 -3.10 -13.38 -2.96
N ASP A 17 -2.39 -14.19 -2.23
CA ASP A 17 -1.87 -13.78 -0.93
C ASP A 17 -0.78 -12.72 -1.10
N PRO A 18 -0.73 -11.71 -0.21
CA PRO A 18 0.36 -10.75 -0.21
C PRO A 18 1.67 -11.43 0.19
N TYR A 19 2.76 -11.07 -0.48
CA TYR A 19 4.07 -11.65 -0.22
C TYR A 19 5.19 -10.63 -0.34
N ALA A 20 6.33 -10.96 0.26
CA ALA A 20 7.55 -10.19 0.14
C ALA A 20 8.56 -10.94 -0.73
N VAL A 21 9.21 -10.21 -1.63
CA VAL A 21 10.40 -10.67 -2.36
C VAL A 21 11.61 -10.07 -1.64
N GLU A 22 12.38 -10.92 -1.00
CA GLU A 22 13.57 -10.48 -0.27
C GLU A 22 14.70 -10.11 -1.24
N ASN A 23 15.46 -9.07 -0.88
CA ASN A 23 16.59 -8.57 -1.67
C ASN A 23 16.21 -8.28 -3.14
N PHE A 24 15.00 -7.76 -3.34
CA PHE A 24 14.49 -7.35 -4.64
C PHE A 24 15.33 -6.22 -5.26
N LEU A 25 15.82 -5.30 -4.43
CA LEU A 25 16.78 -4.26 -4.78
C LEU A 25 18.11 -4.53 -4.07
N SER A 26 19.20 -4.31 -4.76
CA SER A 26 20.53 -4.21 -4.15
C SER A 26 20.64 -2.95 -3.28
N GLN A 27 21.66 -2.89 -2.42
CA GLN A 27 21.93 -1.70 -1.63
C GLN A 27 22.26 -0.47 -2.50
N ASP A 28 22.95 -0.68 -3.61
CA ASP A 28 23.31 0.39 -4.56
C ASP A 28 22.06 0.94 -5.25
N GLU A 29 21.13 0.06 -5.67
CA GLU A 29 19.85 0.49 -6.25
C GLU A 29 18.96 1.24 -5.25
N VAL A 30 18.95 0.81 -3.98
CA VAL A 30 18.26 1.54 -2.92
C VAL A 30 18.86 2.94 -2.75
N ALA A 31 20.19 3.04 -2.73
CA ALA A 31 20.90 4.33 -2.62
C ALA A 31 20.59 5.24 -3.83
N GLU A 32 20.65 4.68 -5.05
CA GLU A 32 20.30 5.40 -6.29
C GLU A 32 18.86 5.94 -6.27
N LEU A 33 17.89 5.11 -5.87
CA LEU A 33 16.49 5.53 -5.78
C LEU A 33 16.27 6.63 -4.73
N ILE A 34 16.99 6.60 -3.62
CA ILE A 34 16.95 7.65 -2.60
C ILE A 34 17.55 8.95 -3.18
N ASP A 35 18.69 8.86 -3.87
CA ASP A 35 19.34 10.01 -4.50
C ASP A 35 18.44 10.66 -5.56
N ILE A 36 17.84 9.86 -6.44
CA ILE A 36 16.83 10.35 -7.39
C ILE A 36 15.69 11.10 -6.68
N HIS A 37 15.14 10.51 -5.61
CA HIS A 37 14.08 11.15 -4.84
C HIS A 37 14.52 12.48 -4.21
N GLU A 38 15.72 12.56 -3.66
CA GLU A 38 16.23 13.76 -3.01
C GLU A 38 16.41 14.94 -3.97
N HIS A 39 16.73 14.66 -5.25
CA HIS A 39 16.88 15.67 -6.31
C HIS A 39 15.57 16.08 -6.99
N LYS A 40 14.45 15.38 -6.75
CA LYS A 40 13.15 15.75 -7.32
C LYS A 40 12.55 16.97 -6.64
N THR A 41 11.96 17.84 -7.44
CA THR A 41 11.31 19.10 -6.99
C THR A 41 9.78 19.03 -7.03
N ASN A 42 9.18 18.07 -7.74
CA ASN A 42 7.73 17.92 -7.95
C ASN A 42 7.03 17.22 -6.76
N ARG A 43 7.27 17.70 -5.53
CA ARG A 43 6.72 17.12 -4.31
C ARG A 43 5.33 17.65 -4.01
N THR A 44 4.40 16.75 -3.74
CA THR A 44 3.05 17.10 -3.29
C THR A 44 2.89 16.73 -1.81
N HIS A 45 2.66 17.74 -0.99
CA HIS A 45 2.36 17.56 0.43
C HIS A 45 0.85 17.40 0.61
N LYS A 46 0.43 16.30 1.23
CA LYS A 46 -0.97 16.10 1.64
C LYS A 46 -1.12 16.42 3.11
N ILE A 47 -2.08 17.27 3.47
CA ILE A 47 -2.33 17.72 4.87
C ILE A 47 -2.57 16.52 5.81
N THR A 48 -3.15 15.44 5.31
CA THR A 48 -3.55 14.26 6.09
C THR A 48 -2.97 12.94 5.54
N GLY A 49 -1.93 13.01 4.73
CA GLY A 49 -1.36 11.84 4.07
C GLY A 49 0.15 11.95 3.88
N PRO A 50 0.73 11.00 3.15
CA PRO A 50 2.15 11.03 2.84
C PRO A 50 2.51 12.24 1.96
N THR A 51 3.76 12.70 2.09
CA THR A 51 4.38 13.51 1.04
C THR A 51 4.67 12.59 -0.14
N THR A 52 4.12 12.89 -1.30
CA THR A 52 4.32 12.09 -2.52
C THR A 52 5.13 12.86 -3.56
N THR A 53 5.94 12.13 -4.31
CA THR A 53 6.72 12.65 -5.43
C THR A 53 6.48 11.74 -6.63
N LYS A 54 5.81 12.27 -7.67
CA LYS A 54 5.49 11.49 -8.86
C LYS A 54 6.76 11.09 -9.60
N ILE A 55 6.75 9.90 -10.19
CA ILE A 55 7.72 9.43 -11.16
C ILE A 55 7.05 9.55 -12.52
N GLU A 56 7.69 10.24 -13.45
CA GLU A 56 7.15 10.44 -14.78
C GLU A 56 7.39 9.19 -15.66
N ASP A 57 6.54 8.97 -16.65
CA ASP A 57 6.58 7.74 -17.46
C ASP A 57 7.92 7.58 -18.21
N ASP A 58 8.51 8.69 -18.66
CA ASP A 58 9.80 8.68 -19.36
C ASP A 58 10.97 8.28 -18.45
N GLU A 59 10.86 8.44 -17.14
CA GLU A 59 11.89 7.95 -16.19
C GLU A 59 11.92 6.42 -16.16
N TRP A 60 10.76 5.76 -16.29
CA TRP A 60 10.68 4.30 -16.37
C TRP A 60 11.36 3.72 -17.60
N ASP A 61 11.34 4.47 -18.69
CA ASP A 61 11.96 4.07 -19.96
C ASP A 61 13.42 4.44 -20.08
N ASN A 62 13.90 5.45 -19.34
CA ASN A 62 15.22 6.02 -19.54
C ASN A 62 16.18 5.81 -18.37
N VAL A 63 15.70 5.62 -17.15
CA VAL A 63 16.54 5.40 -15.97
C VAL A 63 16.74 3.91 -15.72
N GLU A 64 18.00 3.47 -15.64
CA GLU A 64 18.36 2.05 -15.61
C GLU A 64 17.77 1.30 -14.41
N VAL A 65 17.77 1.89 -13.21
CA VAL A 65 17.21 1.26 -12.02
C VAL A 65 15.70 0.99 -12.18
N PHE A 66 14.93 1.87 -12.84
CA PHE A 66 13.52 1.64 -13.10
C PHE A 66 13.27 0.54 -14.14
N LYS A 67 14.10 0.44 -15.17
CA LYS A 67 14.06 -0.68 -16.13
C LYS A 67 14.27 -2.02 -15.42
N ASN A 68 15.26 -2.09 -14.56
CA ASN A 68 15.58 -3.29 -13.79
C ASN A 68 14.42 -3.68 -12.85
N ILE A 69 13.78 -2.71 -12.20
CA ILE A 69 12.59 -2.93 -11.40
C ILE A 69 11.46 -3.51 -12.26
N THR A 70 11.21 -2.93 -13.45
CA THR A 70 10.18 -3.40 -14.37
C THR A 70 10.39 -4.84 -14.78
N LEU A 71 11.61 -5.24 -15.14
CA LEU A 71 11.93 -6.61 -15.52
C LEU A 71 11.69 -7.59 -14.35
N ARG A 72 12.20 -7.27 -13.17
CA ARG A 72 12.01 -8.10 -11.98
C ARG A 72 10.57 -8.20 -11.53
N LEU A 73 9.78 -7.13 -11.64
CA LEU A 73 8.34 -7.19 -11.36
C LEU A 73 7.62 -8.11 -12.35
N LYS A 74 7.99 -8.09 -13.64
CA LYS A 74 7.45 -9.03 -14.64
C LYS A 74 7.71 -10.49 -14.28
N GLU A 75 8.87 -10.78 -13.75
CA GLU A 75 9.20 -12.13 -13.27
C GLU A 75 8.33 -12.56 -12.09
N GLN A 76 7.89 -11.62 -11.24
CA GLN A 76 7.10 -11.88 -10.04
C GLN A 76 5.59 -11.96 -10.31
N ILE A 77 5.05 -11.09 -11.16
CA ILE A 77 3.60 -10.93 -11.36
C ILE A 77 3.13 -11.19 -12.78
N GLY A 78 4.02 -11.59 -13.69
CA GLY A 78 3.70 -11.80 -15.10
C GLY A 78 3.61 -10.49 -15.89
N ASP A 79 3.02 -10.56 -17.08
CA ASP A 79 2.84 -9.39 -17.93
C ASP A 79 1.85 -8.40 -17.32
N TYR A 80 2.23 -7.14 -17.32
CA TYR A 80 1.41 -6.03 -16.82
C TYR A 80 1.68 -4.76 -17.63
N LYS A 81 0.82 -3.78 -17.46
CA LYS A 81 1.08 -2.38 -17.85
C LYS A 81 1.25 -1.54 -16.59
N LEU A 82 2.27 -0.69 -16.59
CA LEU A 82 2.43 0.31 -15.54
C LEU A 82 1.22 1.25 -15.58
N PHE A 83 0.63 1.50 -14.41
CA PHE A 83 -0.47 2.46 -14.27
C PHE A 83 0.02 3.78 -13.67
N GLY A 84 0.89 3.71 -12.68
CA GLY A 84 1.49 4.87 -12.05
C GLY A 84 2.42 4.49 -10.92
N SER A 85 3.26 5.43 -10.56
CA SER A 85 4.22 5.24 -9.48
C SER A 85 4.55 6.56 -8.81
N PHE A 86 4.90 6.48 -7.55
CA PHE A 86 5.36 7.64 -6.81
C PHE A 86 6.20 7.22 -5.60
N TYR A 87 7.16 8.06 -5.25
CA TYR A 87 7.77 8.00 -3.93
C TYR A 87 6.77 8.53 -2.90
N PHE A 88 6.80 7.93 -1.72
CA PHE A 88 6.02 8.42 -0.59
C PHE A 88 6.86 8.42 0.68
N ASN A 89 6.81 9.54 1.39
CA ASN A 89 7.40 9.66 2.71
C ASN A 89 6.28 9.86 3.73
N VAL A 90 6.23 9.00 4.74
CA VAL A 90 5.18 8.99 5.77
C VAL A 90 5.76 9.14 7.17
N GLU A 91 5.17 10.04 7.95
CA GLU A 91 5.49 10.29 9.35
C GLU A 91 4.40 9.77 10.30
N LYS A 92 3.28 9.29 9.76
CA LYS A 92 2.16 8.72 10.52
C LYS A 92 1.70 7.43 9.88
N PRO A 93 1.32 6.41 10.68
CA PRO A 93 0.77 5.18 10.15
C PRO A 93 -0.49 5.45 9.32
N HIS A 94 -0.56 4.87 8.12
CA HIS A 94 -1.73 4.98 7.27
C HIS A 94 -2.83 4.06 7.77
N ILE A 95 -4.05 4.56 7.76
CA ILE A 95 -5.25 3.83 8.16
C ILE A 95 -5.60 2.72 7.14
N ILE A 96 -6.63 1.92 7.45
CA ILE A 96 -7.12 0.87 6.57
C ILE A 96 -7.61 1.46 5.26
N HIS A 97 -7.17 0.90 4.15
CA HIS A 97 -7.53 1.32 2.79
C HIS A 97 -7.26 0.19 1.78
N ASN A 98 -7.71 0.38 0.56
CA ASN A 98 -7.24 -0.33 -0.62
C ASN A 98 -6.60 0.66 -1.61
N ASP A 99 -5.90 0.13 -2.59
CA ASP A 99 -5.21 0.91 -3.63
C ASP A 99 -5.95 0.88 -4.99
N ASP A 100 -7.22 0.48 -4.97
CA ASP A 100 -8.05 0.40 -6.17
C ASP A 100 -8.52 1.79 -6.63
N LEU A 101 -8.81 1.95 -7.93
CA LEU A 101 -9.29 3.20 -8.52
C LEU A 101 -10.48 2.95 -9.43
N TYR A 102 -11.52 3.82 -9.36
CA TYR A 102 -12.75 3.70 -10.16
C TYR A 102 -12.57 3.83 -11.65
N GLU A 103 -11.63 4.66 -12.07
CA GLU A 103 -11.49 5.06 -13.47
C GLU A 103 -10.82 3.98 -14.33
N PHE A 104 -10.29 2.96 -13.68
CA PHE A 104 -9.49 1.93 -14.33
C PHE A 104 -9.95 0.55 -13.88
N PRO A 105 -10.77 -0.14 -14.70
CA PRO A 105 -11.48 -1.34 -14.28
C PRO A 105 -10.58 -2.51 -13.90
N LEU A 106 -9.31 -2.51 -14.29
CA LEU A 106 -8.44 -3.67 -14.13
C LEU A 106 -7.11 -3.32 -13.45
N LEU A 107 -7.12 -2.55 -12.37
CA LEU A 107 -5.96 -2.50 -11.48
C LEU A 107 -5.68 -3.91 -10.95
N TYR A 108 -4.40 -4.29 -11.00
CA TYR A 108 -3.96 -5.66 -10.76
C TYR A 108 -3.20 -5.76 -9.44
N LYS A 109 -1.91 -5.51 -9.48
CA LYS A 109 -1.04 -5.56 -8.30
C LYS A 109 -0.53 -4.18 -7.94
N ALA A 110 -0.42 -3.93 -6.65
CA ALA A 110 0.41 -2.89 -6.09
C ALA A 110 1.72 -3.51 -5.60
N SER A 111 2.80 -2.80 -5.77
CA SER A 111 4.11 -3.14 -5.22
C SER A 111 4.63 -1.97 -4.43
N THR A 112 5.05 -2.24 -3.22
CA THR A 112 5.71 -1.26 -2.36
C THR A 112 7.16 -1.67 -2.18
N LEU A 113 8.08 -0.78 -2.54
CA LEU A 113 9.52 -0.96 -2.36
C LEU A 113 9.98 -0.09 -1.18
N PRO A 114 10.23 -0.66 0.00
CA PRO A 114 10.86 0.03 1.11
C PRO A 114 12.25 0.54 0.75
N LEU A 115 12.53 1.83 1.01
CA LEU A 115 13.83 2.45 0.69
C LEU A 115 14.58 2.88 1.94
N LYS A 116 13.90 3.58 2.88
CA LYS A 116 14.55 4.16 4.06
C LYS A 116 13.61 4.15 5.26
N ILE A 117 14.17 3.85 6.43
CA ILE A 117 13.51 4.01 7.72
C ILE A 117 14.32 5.03 8.50
N THR A 118 13.65 6.03 9.07
CA THR A 118 14.25 7.00 9.97
C THR A 118 13.79 6.71 11.38
N TYR A 119 14.71 6.51 12.29
CA TYR A 119 14.45 6.21 13.69
C TYR A 119 14.59 7.44 14.58
N ASN A 120 13.95 7.42 15.73
CA ASN A 120 14.16 8.42 16.77
C ASN A 120 15.52 8.23 17.43
N GLU A 121 15.93 6.99 17.65
CA GLU A 121 17.21 6.61 18.23
C GLU A 121 18.06 5.85 17.22
N PRO A 122 19.38 6.12 17.16
CA PRO A 122 20.27 5.56 16.13
C PRO A 122 20.42 4.02 16.17
N ASP A 123 20.32 3.43 17.36
CA ASP A 123 20.51 1.99 17.57
C ASP A 123 19.21 1.18 17.41
N ASN A 124 18.10 1.82 17.05
CA ASN A 124 16.83 1.15 16.85
C ASN A 124 16.84 0.36 15.52
N THR A 125 16.52 -0.92 15.60
CA THR A 125 16.46 -1.85 14.45
C THR A 125 15.06 -2.38 14.19
N ALA A 126 14.04 -1.86 14.87
CA ALA A 126 12.66 -2.29 14.68
C ALA A 126 12.21 -2.05 13.23
N LEU A 127 11.49 -3.01 12.67
CA LEU A 127 10.90 -2.88 11.34
C LEU A 127 9.40 -2.59 11.44
N PRO A 128 8.90 -1.57 10.73
CA PRO A 128 7.47 -1.41 10.54
C PRO A 128 6.93 -2.55 9.66
N SER A 129 5.62 -2.72 9.62
CA SER A 129 5.00 -3.71 8.75
C SER A 129 3.91 -3.06 7.87
N LEU A 130 3.70 -3.63 6.71
CA LEU A 130 2.48 -3.48 5.94
C LEU A 130 1.58 -4.66 6.30
N CYS A 131 0.40 -4.37 6.83
CA CYS A 131 -0.52 -5.34 7.41
C CYS A 131 -1.73 -5.53 6.49
N PHE A 132 -2.13 -6.76 6.26
CA PHE A 132 -3.18 -7.13 5.33
C PHE A 132 -4.32 -7.81 6.05
N PHE A 133 -5.53 -7.58 5.50
CA PHE A 133 -6.76 -8.22 5.96
C PHE A 133 -7.21 -9.29 4.95
N GLU A 134 -8.07 -10.22 5.40
CA GLU A 134 -8.69 -11.21 4.50
C GLU A 134 -9.69 -10.56 3.55
N GLN A 135 -10.13 -9.35 3.86
CA GLN A 135 -11.17 -8.62 3.18
C GLN A 135 -10.65 -7.87 1.96
N TYR A 136 -11.54 -7.71 0.98
CA TYR A 136 -11.35 -6.96 -0.24
C TYR A 136 -12.46 -5.95 -0.43
N TYR A 137 -12.15 -4.87 -1.13
CA TYR A 137 -13.16 -3.92 -1.56
C TYR A 137 -13.01 -3.66 -3.05
N LEU A 138 -14.07 -3.95 -3.82
CA LEU A 138 -14.04 -3.97 -5.28
C LEU A 138 -14.73 -2.77 -5.92
N GLU A 139 -15.23 -1.83 -5.12
CA GLU A 139 -16.02 -0.69 -5.61
C GLU A 139 -15.21 0.60 -5.77
N GLY A 140 -13.90 0.48 -5.95
CA GLY A 140 -12.99 1.61 -6.16
C GLY A 140 -12.18 1.98 -4.91
N PRO A 141 -11.60 3.19 -4.87
CA PRO A 141 -10.73 3.60 -3.77
C PRO A 141 -11.53 3.73 -2.48
N SER A 142 -10.98 3.20 -1.40
CA SER A 142 -11.63 3.25 -0.11
C SER A 142 -10.65 3.42 1.04
N LYS A 143 -11.05 4.21 2.04
CA LYS A 143 -10.44 4.24 3.36
C LYS A 143 -11.49 3.86 4.38
N PHE A 144 -11.18 2.90 5.23
CA PHE A 144 -12.10 2.33 6.19
C PHE A 144 -11.96 3.01 7.55
N PHE A 145 -12.95 3.81 7.92
CA PHE A 145 -13.12 4.36 9.27
C PHE A 145 -14.60 4.69 9.51
N LYS A 146 -15.11 4.40 10.70
CA LYS A 146 -16.42 4.87 11.16
C LYS A 146 -16.25 6.21 11.85
N GLY A 147 -17.10 7.17 11.49
CA GLY A 147 -17.31 8.41 12.25
C GLY A 147 -16.21 9.46 12.17
N GLY A 148 -16.62 10.65 11.79
CA GLY A 148 -16.18 11.91 12.34
C GLY A 148 -14.74 12.39 12.13
N ILE A 149 -14.01 11.94 11.14
CA ILE A 149 -12.85 12.67 10.67
C ILE A 149 -13.26 13.40 9.40
N ASN A 150 -13.19 14.74 9.42
CA ASN A 150 -13.40 15.56 8.23
C ASN A 150 -12.29 15.29 7.21
N PHE A 151 -12.48 14.24 6.42
CA PHE A 151 -11.73 14.07 5.19
C PHE A 151 -12.52 14.72 4.05
N PRO A 152 -11.85 15.23 3.01
CA PRO A 152 -12.53 15.69 1.81
C PRO A 152 -13.52 14.65 1.31
N GLU A 153 -14.65 15.06 0.76
CA GLU A 153 -15.80 14.22 0.30
C GLU A 153 -15.41 12.99 -0.51
N PHE A 154 -14.24 12.98 -1.10
CA PHE A 154 -13.68 11.88 -1.88
C PHE A 154 -13.44 10.59 -1.08
N TYR A 155 -13.36 10.67 0.24
CA TYR A 155 -13.03 9.54 1.12
C TYR A 155 -14.12 9.21 2.14
N ASN A 156 -15.27 9.87 2.07
CA ASN A 156 -16.38 9.71 3.05
C ASN A 156 -17.38 8.58 2.70
N LYS A 157 -16.97 7.60 1.90
CA LYS A 157 -17.89 6.56 1.40
C LYS A 157 -18.02 5.32 2.29
N HIS A 158 -18.10 5.43 3.62
CA HIS A 158 -17.62 4.27 4.34
C HIS A 158 -18.56 3.56 5.28
N VAL A 159 -19.55 4.20 5.84
CA VAL A 159 -20.41 3.57 6.84
C VAL A 159 -21.49 2.71 6.19
N ASP A 160 -21.97 3.14 5.02
CA ASP A 160 -23.07 2.46 4.32
C ASP A 160 -22.60 1.35 3.35
N GLU A 161 -21.30 1.19 3.16
CA GLU A 161 -20.74 0.29 2.14
C GLU A 161 -20.03 -0.95 2.72
N TYR A 162 -20.06 -1.17 4.03
CA TYR A 162 -19.56 -2.39 4.65
C TYR A 162 -20.18 -3.67 4.04
N SER A 163 -21.41 -3.59 3.58
CA SER A 163 -22.09 -4.67 2.88
C SER A 163 -21.46 -5.04 1.52
N LYS A 164 -20.57 -4.19 1.00
CA LYS A 164 -19.83 -4.40 -0.26
C LYS A 164 -18.40 -4.90 -0.04
N VAL A 165 -18.00 -5.05 1.20
CA VAL A 165 -16.71 -5.66 1.53
C VAL A 165 -16.83 -7.16 1.37
N TYR A 166 -15.92 -7.74 0.61
CA TYR A 166 -15.83 -9.19 0.42
C TYR A 166 -15.25 -9.85 1.67
N ASN A 167 -15.80 -10.99 2.06
CA ASN A 167 -15.36 -11.81 3.20
C ASN A 167 -15.46 -11.10 4.57
N ILE A 168 -16.43 -10.21 4.75
CA ILE A 168 -16.70 -9.62 6.06
C ILE A 168 -17.03 -10.71 7.09
N THR A 169 -16.61 -10.54 8.33
CA THR A 169 -16.82 -11.51 9.40
C THR A 169 -17.58 -10.88 10.57
N ASP A 170 -18.38 -11.70 11.28
CA ASP A 170 -19.00 -11.30 12.55
C ASP A 170 -18.09 -11.57 13.76
N ALA A 171 -16.94 -12.22 13.54
CA ALA A 171 -15.98 -12.47 14.60
C ALA A 171 -15.34 -11.17 15.09
N PRO A 172 -15.14 -11.00 16.40
CA PRO A 172 -14.43 -9.85 16.93
C PRO A 172 -12.97 -9.86 16.45
N PHE A 173 -12.42 -8.68 16.20
CA PHE A 173 -11.01 -8.55 15.84
C PHE A 173 -10.12 -8.97 17.04
N ASP A 174 -9.03 -9.67 16.75
CA ASP A 174 -8.10 -10.16 17.79
C ASP A 174 -7.43 -8.98 18.53
N PRO A 175 -7.66 -8.85 19.85
CA PRO A 175 -7.07 -7.76 20.64
C PRO A 175 -5.54 -7.76 20.67
N ALA A 176 -4.90 -8.93 20.62
CA ALA A 176 -3.44 -9.04 20.63
C ALA A 176 -2.84 -8.56 19.31
N ILE A 177 -3.51 -8.85 18.18
CA ILE A 177 -3.14 -8.33 16.87
C ILE A 177 -3.33 -6.81 16.81
N LYS A 178 -4.45 -6.32 17.36
CA LYS A 178 -4.71 -4.88 17.45
C LYS A 178 -3.63 -4.17 18.26
N GLU A 179 -3.31 -4.64 19.44
CA GLU A 179 -2.27 -4.05 20.29
C GLU A 179 -0.91 -4.03 19.57
N LYS A 180 -0.56 -5.14 18.94
CA LYS A 180 0.73 -5.28 18.25
C LYS A 180 0.90 -4.40 17.04
N TYR A 181 -0.14 -4.27 16.20
CA TYR A 181 -0.01 -3.62 14.90
C TYR A 181 -0.87 -2.37 14.74
N PHE A 182 -2.02 -2.31 15.40
CA PHE A 182 -3.08 -1.36 15.08
C PHE A 182 -3.52 -0.50 16.28
N SER A 183 -2.63 -0.30 17.26
CA SER A 183 -2.94 0.52 18.44
C SER A 183 -3.30 1.98 18.11
N HIS A 184 -3.00 2.45 16.90
CA HIS A 184 -3.40 3.76 16.38
C HIS A 184 -4.80 3.78 15.75
N LEU A 185 -5.43 2.60 15.54
CA LEU A 185 -6.76 2.48 14.97
C LEU A 185 -7.80 2.31 16.07
N LYS A 186 -9.00 2.84 15.82
CA LYS A 186 -10.15 2.62 16.70
C LYS A 186 -10.71 1.21 16.53
N ASP A 187 -11.31 0.65 17.59
CA ASP A 187 -11.92 -0.69 17.55
C ASP A 187 -12.99 -0.80 16.46
N GLU A 188 -13.85 0.20 16.36
CA GLU A 188 -14.91 0.28 15.37
C GLU A 188 -14.44 0.25 13.91
N TRP A 189 -13.17 0.56 13.65
CA TRP A 189 -12.59 0.49 12.30
C TRP A 189 -12.12 -0.91 11.91
N LEU A 190 -11.98 -1.78 12.90
CA LEU A 190 -11.55 -3.16 12.73
C LEU A 190 -12.72 -4.15 12.75
N GLU A 191 -13.94 -3.68 13.05
CA GLU A 191 -15.14 -4.52 13.03
C GLU A 191 -15.35 -5.11 11.62
N GLY A 192 -15.68 -6.40 11.57
CA GLY A 192 -15.91 -7.11 10.32
C GLY A 192 -14.64 -7.50 9.56
N LEU A 193 -13.45 -7.16 10.07
CA LEU A 193 -12.18 -7.49 9.45
C LEU A 193 -11.47 -8.62 10.20
N SER A 194 -10.70 -9.40 9.44
CA SER A 194 -9.81 -10.45 9.95
C SER A 194 -8.39 -10.18 9.49
N PHE A 195 -7.46 -10.29 10.40
CA PHE A 195 -6.03 -10.15 10.09
C PHE A 195 -5.54 -11.34 9.27
N LYS A 196 -4.89 -11.07 8.14
CA LYS A 196 -4.28 -12.08 7.29
C LYS A 196 -2.80 -12.24 7.57
N SER A 197 -2.05 -11.17 7.39
CA SER A 197 -0.59 -11.21 7.52
C SER A 197 0.01 -9.82 7.74
N ALA A 198 1.26 -9.79 8.19
CA ALA A 198 2.08 -8.60 8.25
C ALA A 198 3.40 -8.87 7.52
N LEU A 199 3.69 -8.08 6.50
CA LEU A 199 4.94 -8.14 5.77
C LEU A 199 5.91 -7.08 6.33
N PRO A 200 7.13 -7.48 6.74
CA PRO A 200 8.11 -6.54 7.25
C PRO A 200 8.49 -5.51 6.18
N TRP A 201 8.47 -4.26 6.55
CA TRP A 201 8.95 -3.15 5.73
C TRP A 201 10.48 -3.06 5.83
N LYS A 202 11.17 -3.90 5.08
CA LYS A 202 12.63 -3.97 5.08
C LYS A 202 13.17 -3.30 3.82
N PRO A 203 14.03 -2.27 3.92
CA PRO A 203 14.68 -1.67 2.74
C PRO A 203 15.33 -2.73 1.84
N GLY A 204 15.11 -2.58 0.54
CA GLY A 204 15.58 -3.52 -0.47
C GLY A 204 14.63 -4.66 -0.82
N ASN A 205 13.57 -4.89 -0.04
CA ASN A 205 12.52 -5.86 -0.38
C ASN A 205 11.47 -5.25 -1.33
N ALA A 206 10.66 -6.11 -1.96
CA ALA A 206 9.40 -5.71 -2.57
C ALA A 206 8.23 -6.36 -1.84
N LEU A 207 7.20 -5.58 -1.50
CA LEU A 207 5.95 -6.06 -0.92
C LEU A 207 4.90 -6.02 -2.02
N ILE A 208 4.40 -7.18 -2.43
CA ILE A 208 3.49 -7.34 -3.58
C ILE A 208 2.13 -7.81 -3.08
N PHE A 209 1.06 -7.15 -3.53
CA PHE A 209 -0.31 -7.44 -3.11
C PHE A 209 -1.34 -6.94 -4.13
N ASP A 210 -2.58 -7.40 -4.00
CA ASP A 210 -3.68 -6.97 -4.87
C ASP A 210 -4.14 -5.57 -4.51
N CYS A 211 -4.36 -4.71 -5.50
CA CYS A 211 -4.86 -3.34 -5.28
C CYS A 211 -6.20 -3.30 -4.54
N ALA A 212 -7.05 -4.31 -4.72
CA ALA A 212 -8.35 -4.40 -4.07
C ALA A 212 -8.29 -4.87 -2.59
N ARG A 213 -7.14 -5.42 -2.15
CA ARG A 213 -7.00 -5.96 -0.80
C ARG A 213 -6.93 -4.85 0.24
N LEU A 214 -7.70 -4.99 1.31
CA LEU A 214 -7.62 -4.08 2.44
C LEU A 214 -6.30 -4.26 3.19
N HIS A 215 -5.65 -3.14 3.47
CA HIS A 215 -4.38 -3.11 4.18
C HIS A 215 -4.19 -1.82 4.98
N ALA A 216 -3.25 -1.83 5.92
CA ALA A 216 -2.88 -0.68 6.74
C ALA A 216 -1.40 -0.75 7.11
N ALA A 217 -0.82 0.39 7.45
CA ALA A 217 0.49 0.41 8.10
C ALA A 217 0.35 -0.06 9.56
N SER A 218 1.34 -0.81 10.06
CA SER A 218 1.47 -1.01 11.50
C SER A 218 1.73 0.32 12.22
N ASN A 219 1.42 0.40 13.53
CA ASN A 219 1.78 1.56 14.34
C ASN A 219 3.30 1.60 14.56
N PHE A 220 4.03 2.08 13.57
CA PHE A 220 5.48 2.15 13.63
C PHE A 220 6.01 3.20 14.62
N LEU A 221 5.19 4.19 14.99
CA LEU A 221 5.57 5.21 15.97
C LEU A 221 5.82 4.61 17.36
N GLN A 222 5.05 3.60 17.76
CA GLN A 222 5.25 2.90 19.04
C GLN A 222 6.58 2.17 19.13
N ASN A 223 7.20 1.88 17.97
CA ASN A 223 8.49 1.22 17.84
C ASN A 223 9.66 2.20 17.66
N GLY A 224 9.44 3.49 17.92
CA GLY A 224 10.49 4.52 17.83
C GLY A 224 10.91 4.86 16.38
N ILE A 225 10.04 4.59 15.40
CA ILE A 225 10.28 4.94 13.99
C ILE A 225 9.65 6.31 13.72
N LYS A 226 10.45 7.25 13.25
CA LYS A 226 10.03 8.63 12.95
C LYS A 226 9.34 8.74 11.60
N SER A 227 9.93 8.15 10.56
CA SER A 227 9.39 8.18 9.21
C SER A 227 9.88 7.00 8.37
N LYS A 228 9.22 6.77 7.26
CA LYS A 228 9.63 5.79 6.25
C LYS A 228 9.42 6.32 4.85
N LEU A 229 10.41 6.08 3.98
CA LEU A 229 10.39 6.39 2.56
C LEU A 229 10.23 5.09 1.77
N GLY A 230 9.32 5.07 0.83
CA GLY A 230 9.14 3.96 -0.11
C GLY A 230 8.75 4.45 -1.49
N LEU A 231 8.80 3.52 -2.43
CA LEU A 231 8.31 3.67 -3.80
C LEU A 231 7.08 2.78 -3.95
N ALA A 232 5.95 3.36 -4.36
CA ALA A 232 4.74 2.64 -4.72
C ALA A 232 4.63 2.52 -6.25
N ILE A 233 4.27 1.34 -6.72
CA ILE A 233 4.09 1.01 -8.13
C ILE A 233 2.73 0.33 -8.28
N PHE A 234 1.90 0.85 -9.15
CA PHE A 234 0.58 0.30 -9.46
C PHE A 234 0.57 -0.24 -10.88
N THR A 235 0.03 -1.44 -11.01
CA THR A 235 -0.03 -2.13 -12.29
C THR A 235 -1.46 -2.43 -12.69
N LYS A 236 -1.69 -2.64 -13.97
CA LYS A 236 -2.96 -3.12 -14.53
C LYS A 236 -2.73 -4.33 -15.42
N LEU A 237 -3.74 -5.15 -15.56
CA LEU A 237 -3.72 -6.28 -16.49
C LEU A 237 -3.50 -5.78 -17.92
N PRO A 238 -2.76 -6.49 -18.75
CA PRO A 238 -2.70 -6.22 -20.19
C PRO A 238 -4.11 -6.36 -20.78
N GLN A 239 -4.52 -5.38 -21.58
CA GLN A 239 -5.72 -5.47 -22.41
C GLN A 239 -5.34 -6.03 -23.76
#